data_3fa26dd9653e3be1b6cd2c7108f39be0
#
_entry.id   3fa26dd9653e3be1b6cd2c7108f39be0
#
_cell.length_a   1.000
_cell.length_b   1.000
_cell.length_c   1.000
_cell.angle_alpha   90.00
_cell.angle_beta   90.00
_cell.angle_gamma   90.00
#
_symmetry.space_group_name_H-M   'P 1'
#
loop_
_entity.id
_entity.type
_entity.pdbx_description
1 polymer ?
#
loop_
_entity_poly.entity_id
_entity_poly.type
_entity_poly.pdbx_seq_one_letter_code
_entity_poly.pdbx_strand_id
1 'polypeptide(L)'
;MEEIITALSRFKSLFVIASNSSFTYGGRAVDVTQVGRELGVRYVLEGSVRKAANRVRITGQLVDAATGAHIWADRFDGRLGDIFNLQDQVTESVVGAIAPAVVDAEIERAKRKPTESLDAYALYLRGLARLYQFNREANDEALRLFYSAIERDPDFACAYGRAASCYADAKAFGWNSGAANEISEVTRLAKRAVELGKDDATALVLSGWGLAYVARDLEVAAGLIDRAIMLNSNSAGAWFCGGWMKNWLGEPGAAIERFARAMRLNPLDPRMSSMRVEPLMHVFS
;
A
#
# COMPACT_ATOMS: atom_id res chain seq x y z
N MET A 1 20.55 -0.19 -5.27
CA MET A 1 19.67 0.88 -5.80
C MET A 1 18.74 0.36 -6.88
N GLU A 2 19.21 -0.40 -7.85
CA GLU A 2 18.35 -1.02 -8.90
C GLU A 2 17.25 -1.91 -8.32
N GLU A 3 17.54 -2.67 -7.27
CA GLU A 3 16.54 -3.50 -6.59
C GLU A 3 15.42 -2.68 -5.96
N ILE A 4 15.74 -1.53 -5.37
CA ILE A 4 14.73 -0.60 -4.82
C ILE A 4 13.84 -0.06 -5.96
N ILE A 5 14.43 0.35 -7.09
CA ILE A 5 13.70 0.81 -8.27
C ILE A 5 12.78 -0.30 -8.78
N THR A 6 13.30 -1.51 -8.93
CA THR A 6 12.53 -2.68 -9.36
C THR A 6 11.38 -2.99 -8.41
N ALA A 7 11.63 -2.94 -7.10
CA ALA A 7 10.61 -3.22 -6.10
C ALA A 7 9.53 -2.13 -6.03
N LEU A 8 9.91 -0.85 -6.13
CA LEU A 8 8.95 0.28 -6.18
C LEU A 8 8.11 0.27 -7.45
N SER A 9 8.67 -0.16 -8.60
CA SER A 9 7.94 -0.23 -9.87
C SER A 9 6.79 -1.25 -9.87
N ARG A 10 6.72 -2.15 -8.88
CA ARG A 10 5.60 -3.07 -8.69
C ARG A 10 4.35 -2.42 -8.10
N PHE A 11 4.48 -1.19 -7.57
CA PHE A 11 3.34 -0.41 -7.11
C PHE A 11 2.78 0.41 -8.26
N LYS A 12 1.63 0.01 -8.80
CA LYS A 12 0.99 0.70 -9.95
C LYS A 12 0.61 2.16 -9.66
N SER A 13 0.48 2.51 -8.40
CA SER A 13 0.26 3.90 -7.95
C SER A 13 1.51 4.79 -8.05
N LEU A 14 2.69 4.20 -8.28
CA LEU A 14 3.97 4.91 -8.39
C LEU A 14 4.48 4.88 -9.83
N PHE A 15 4.77 6.05 -10.40
CA PHE A 15 5.55 6.15 -11.62
C PHE A 15 7.01 6.32 -11.24
N VAL A 16 7.80 5.26 -11.42
CA VAL A 16 9.21 5.22 -11.02
C VAL A 16 10.09 5.45 -12.26
N ILE A 17 10.95 6.46 -12.19
CA ILE A 17 11.91 6.79 -13.25
C ILE A 17 12.96 5.70 -13.36
N ALA A 18 13.33 5.36 -14.60
CA ALA A 18 14.36 4.36 -14.89
C ALA A 18 15.73 4.72 -14.29
N SER A 19 16.48 3.70 -13.86
CA SER A 19 17.79 3.84 -13.22
C SER A 19 18.78 4.65 -14.04
N ASN A 20 18.80 4.47 -15.35
CA ASN A 20 19.73 5.19 -16.25
C ASN A 20 19.55 6.72 -16.19
N SER A 21 18.31 7.21 -16.04
CA SER A 21 18.03 8.63 -15.94
C SER A 21 18.39 9.19 -14.55
N SER A 22 18.07 8.45 -13.48
CA SER A 22 18.34 8.89 -12.11
C SER A 22 19.83 8.82 -11.76
N PHE A 23 20.58 7.87 -12.29
CA PHE A 23 22.02 7.71 -12.01
C PHE A 23 22.91 8.78 -12.64
N THR A 24 22.41 9.55 -13.61
CA THR A 24 23.15 10.70 -14.16
C THR A 24 23.46 11.77 -13.11
N TYR A 25 22.70 11.81 -12.01
CA TYR A 25 22.88 12.70 -10.87
C TYR A 25 23.75 12.09 -9.76
N GLY A 26 24.12 10.83 -9.87
CA GLY A 26 24.90 10.10 -8.87
C GLY A 26 26.27 10.73 -8.61
N GLY A 27 26.63 10.89 -7.32
CA GLY A 27 27.94 11.44 -6.90
C GLY A 27 28.10 12.95 -7.08
N ARG A 28 27.05 13.66 -7.47
CA ARG A 28 27.05 15.13 -7.61
C ARG A 28 26.25 15.76 -6.47
N ALA A 29 26.68 16.91 -5.98
CA ALA A 29 25.85 17.76 -5.13
C ALA A 29 24.84 18.49 -6.04
N VAL A 30 23.65 17.97 -6.18
CA VAL A 30 22.59 18.53 -7.03
C VAL A 30 21.44 18.99 -6.15
N ASP A 31 20.83 20.12 -6.49
CA ASP A 31 19.59 20.58 -5.86
C ASP A 31 18.43 19.62 -6.23
N VAL A 32 17.83 19.02 -5.23
CA VAL A 32 16.68 18.10 -5.38
C VAL A 32 15.53 18.74 -6.16
N THR A 33 15.32 20.05 -5.98
CA THR A 33 14.30 20.82 -6.70
C THR A 33 14.60 20.88 -8.20
N GLN A 34 15.87 20.97 -8.57
CA GLN A 34 16.31 20.93 -9.96
C GLN A 34 16.10 19.53 -10.55
N VAL A 35 16.50 18.47 -9.83
CA VAL A 35 16.28 17.07 -10.25
C VAL A 35 14.81 16.80 -10.49
N GLY A 36 13.95 17.25 -9.57
CA GLY A 36 12.50 17.09 -9.69
C GLY A 36 11.93 17.73 -10.95
N ARG A 37 12.40 18.91 -11.31
CA ARG A 37 11.98 19.63 -12.53
C ARG A 37 12.49 18.95 -13.80
N GLU A 38 13.76 18.55 -13.82
CA GLU A 38 14.40 17.95 -15.01
C GLU A 38 13.83 16.56 -15.32
N LEU A 39 13.53 15.75 -14.30
CA LEU A 39 12.97 14.41 -14.45
C LEU A 39 11.43 14.40 -14.45
N GLY A 40 10.78 15.53 -14.16
CA GLY A 40 9.33 15.60 -14.06
C GLY A 40 8.76 14.80 -12.89
N VAL A 41 9.53 14.63 -11.80
CA VAL A 41 9.14 13.86 -10.63
C VAL A 41 8.88 14.75 -9.42
N ARG A 42 7.97 14.31 -8.55
CA ARG A 42 7.65 15.01 -7.31
C ARG A 42 8.51 14.55 -6.15
N TYR A 43 8.85 13.30 -6.09
CA TYR A 43 9.58 12.71 -4.99
C TYR A 43 10.92 12.18 -5.48
N VAL A 44 11.99 12.48 -4.73
CA VAL A 44 13.33 12.00 -5.02
C VAL A 44 13.82 11.18 -3.84
N LEU A 45 14.23 9.94 -4.12
CA LEU A 45 14.90 9.09 -3.15
C LEU A 45 16.40 9.26 -3.30
N GLU A 46 17.04 9.76 -2.28
CA GLU A 46 18.49 9.89 -2.18
C GLU A 46 19.07 8.86 -1.24
N GLY A 47 20.29 8.45 -1.49
CA GLY A 47 21.00 7.54 -0.61
C GLY A 47 22.52 7.68 -0.67
N SER A 48 23.18 7.32 0.43
CA SER A 48 24.63 7.26 0.48
C SER A 48 25.11 5.93 1.08
N VAL A 49 26.30 5.49 0.64
CA VAL A 49 26.95 4.28 1.17
C VAL A 49 28.33 4.69 1.68
N ARG A 50 28.59 4.43 2.95
CA ARG A 50 29.90 4.63 3.58
C ARG A 50 30.46 3.29 4.03
N LYS A 51 31.71 3.02 3.69
CA LYS A 51 32.45 1.82 4.09
C LYS A 51 33.62 2.20 4.97
N ALA A 52 33.78 1.49 6.09
CA ALA A 52 34.92 1.65 6.99
C ALA A 52 35.31 0.29 7.55
N ALA A 53 36.49 -0.21 7.18
CA ALA A 53 36.95 -1.57 7.49
C ALA A 53 35.88 -2.62 7.08
N ASN A 54 35.37 -3.39 8.02
CA ASN A 54 34.34 -4.42 7.80
C ASN A 54 32.91 -3.93 8.05
N ARG A 55 32.70 -2.60 8.13
CA ARG A 55 31.37 -2.01 8.39
C ARG A 55 30.90 -1.24 7.17
N VAL A 56 29.60 -1.38 6.90
CA VAL A 56 28.90 -0.63 5.87
C VAL A 56 27.77 0.14 6.54
N ARG A 57 27.64 1.41 6.18
CA ARG A 57 26.51 2.25 6.56
C ARG A 57 25.82 2.74 5.31
N ILE A 58 24.51 2.53 5.23
CA ILE A 58 23.66 3.00 4.15
C ILE A 58 22.68 3.99 4.77
N THR A 59 22.50 5.15 4.14
CA THR A 59 21.44 6.10 4.50
C THR A 59 20.52 6.26 3.31
N GLY A 60 19.23 6.41 3.57
CA GLY A 60 18.21 6.73 2.58
C GLY A 60 17.33 7.86 3.06
N GLN A 61 16.89 8.72 2.16
CA GLN A 61 15.92 9.78 2.44
C GLN A 61 15.02 10.03 1.25
N LEU A 62 13.73 10.24 1.50
CA LEU A 62 12.73 10.64 0.52
C LEU A 62 12.41 12.11 0.70
N VAL A 63 12.54 12.87 -0.37
CA VAL A 63 12.37 14.34 -0.37
C VAL A 63 11.27 14.72 -1.35
N ASP A 64 10.38 15.62 -0.94
CA ASP A 64 9.47 16.32 -1.86
C ASP A 64 10.28 17.36 -2.65
N ALA A 65 10.42 17.15 -3.95
CA ALA A 65 11.24 17.97 -4.81
C ALA A 65 10.66 19.39 -5.03
N ALA A 66 9.39 19.62 -4.77
CA ALA A 66 8.78 20.95 -4.90
C ALA A 66 9.07 21.84 -3.68
N THR A 67 9.19 21.24 -2.50
CA THR A 67 9.34 21.97 -1.23
C THR A 67 10.70 21.80 -0.57
N GLY A 68 11.47 20.78 -0.97
CA GLY A 68 12.70 20.36 -0.30
C GLY A 68 12.45 19.65 1.05
N ALA A 69 11.20 19.37 1.41
CA ALA A 69 10.85 18.74 2.68
C ALA A 69 11.23 17.25 2.68
N HIS A 70 11.88 16.81 3.77
CA HIS A 70 12.16 15.41 3.99
C HIS A 70 10.87 14.70 4.46
N ILE A 71 10.41 13.72 3.69
CA ILE A 71 9.21 12.92 4.00
C ILE A 71 9.57 11.70 4.83
N TRP A 72 10.72 11.12 4.52
CA TRP A 72 11.26 9.97 5.21
C TRP A 72 12.78 9.98 5.18
N ALA A 73 13.42 9.50 6.25
CA ALA A 73 14.85 9.24 6.31
C ALA A 73 15.15 8.10 7.27
N ASP A 74 16.10 7.24 6.89
CA ASP A 74 16.54 6.13 7.73
C ASP A 74 18.01 5.76 7.48
N ARG A 75 18.57 4.95 8.39
CA ARG A 75 19.96 4.52 8.37
C ARG A 75 20.08 3.04 8.69
N PHE A 76 20.84 2.33 7.89
CA PHE A 76 21.10 0.91 7.99
C PHE A 76 22.59 0.66 8.21
N ASP A 77 22.94 -0.06 9.26
CA ASP A 77 24.31 -0.43 9.60
C ASP A 77 24.47 -1.95 9.46
N GLY A 78 25.53 -2.42 8.81
CA GLY A 78 25.81 -3.84 8.63
C GLY A 78 27.29 -4.16 8.49
N ARG A 79 27.60 -5.44 8.26
CA ARG A 79 28.96 -5.92 8.00
C ARG A 79 29.17 -6.21 6.52
N LEU A 80 30.36 -5.98 6.02
CA LEU A 80 30.69 -6.21 4.62
C LEU A 80 30.53 -7.69 4.20
N GLY A 81 30.78 -8.63 5.13
CA GLY A 81 30.60 -10.07 4.89
C GLY A 81 29.14 -10.49 4.67
N ASP A 82 28.18 -9.69 5.13
CA ASP A 82 26.74 -9.94 5.03
C ASP A 82 26.06 -8.95 4.06
N ILE A 83 26.79 -8.46 3.06
CA ILE A 83 26.34 -7.34 2.20
C ILE A 83 25.04 -7.65 1.45
N PHE A 84 24.84 -8.90 1.02
CA PHE A 84 23.60 -9.29 0.33
C PHE A 84 22.40 -9.28 1.26
N ASN A 85 22.53 -9.83 2.48
CA ASN A 85 21.46 -9.78 3.48
C ASN A 85 21.15 -8.34 3.89
N LEU A 86 22.18 -7.48 4.01
CA LEU A 86 21.99 -6.06 4.28
C LEU A 86 21.25 -5.37 3.13
N GLN A 87 21.57 -5.71 1.89
CA GLN A 87 20.95 -5.17 0.68
C GLN A 87 19.46 -5.54 0.63
N ASP A 88 19.12 -6.80 0.90
CA ASP A 88 17.74 -7.27 0.97
C ASP A 88 16.96 -6.55 2.07
N GLN A 89 17.52 -6.43 3.26
CA GLN A 89 16.92 -5.71 4.39
C GLN A 89 16.68 -4.23 4.06
N VAL A 90 17.66 -3.56 3.46
CA VAL A 90 17.52 -2.16 3.03
C VAL A 90 16.43 -2.03 1.99
N THR A 91 16.39 -2.91 1.00
CA THR A 91 15.35 -2.87 -0.05
C THR A 91 13.96 -3.06 0.54
N GLU A 92 13.77 -4.07 1.40
CA GLU A 92 12.48 -4.31 2.07
C GLU A 92 12.05 -3.12 2.95
N SER A 93 12.97 -2.60 3.76
CA SER A 93 12.67 -1.50 4.68
C SER A 93 12.37 -0.19 3.94
N VAL A 94 13.18 0.14 2.93
CA VAL A 94 13.00 1.35 2.10
C VAL A 94 11.67 1.28 1.33
N VAL A 95 11.39 0.17 0.67
CA VAL A 95 10.17 -0.01 -0.13
C VAL A 95 8.93 -0.02 0.76
N GLY A 96 9.00 -0.71 1.91
CA GLY A 96 7.92 -0.76 2.89
C GLY A 96 7.58 0.61 3.50
N ALA A 97 8.59 1.47 3.67
CA ALA A 97 8.40 2.82 4.22
C ALA A 97 7.96 3.86 3.16
N ILE A 98 8.53 3.78 1.95
CA ILE A 98 8.30 4.80 0.91
C ILE A 98 6.86 4.76 0.38
N ALA A 99 6.30 3.59 0.08
CA ALA A 99 4.98 3.51 -0.51
C ALA A 99 3.89 4.13 0.40
N PRO A 100 3.82 3.84 1.72
CA PRO A 100 2.93 4.55 2.63
C PRO A 100 3.24 6.04 2.74
N ALA A 101 4.51 6.43 2.88
CA ALA A 101 4.91 7.82 3.05
C ALA A 101 4.51 8.71 1.86
N VAL A 102 4.63 8.20 0.63
CA VAL A 102 4.15 8.90 -0.57
C VAL A 102 2.63 9.04 -0.55
N VAL A 103 1.90 7.99 -0.18
CA VAL A 103 0.43 8.05 -0.07
C VAL A 103 0.01 9.09 0.96
N ASP A 104 0.64 9.12 2.13
CA ASP A 104 0.35 10.09 3.19
C ASP A 104 0.63 11.53 2.72
N ALA A 105 1.76 11.77 2.05
CA ALA A 105 2.08 13.07 1.49
C ALA A 105 1.06 13.53 0.41
N GLU A 106 0.61 12.62 -0.45
CA GLU A 106 -0.41 12.91 -1.45
C GLU A 106 -1.80 13.15 -0.81
N ILE A 107 -2.14 12.43 0.26
CA ILE A 107 -3.34 12.68 1.06
C ILE A 107 -3.34 14.11 1.62
N GLU A 108 -2.24 14.52 2.27
CA GLU A 108 -2.12 15.86 2.82
C GLU A 108 -2.21 16.94 1.73
N ARG A 109 -1.69 16.66 0.56
CA ARG A 109 -1.81 17.54 -0.60
C ARG A 109 -3.24 17.60 -1.15
N ALA A 110 -3.92 16.46 -1.26
CA ALA A 110 -5.31 16.39 -1.74
C ALA A 110 -6.27 17.14 -0.82
N LYS A 111 -6.02 17.13 0.49
CA LYS A 111 -6.80 17.90 1.47
C LYS A 111 -6.77 19.41 1.21
N ARG A 112 -5.67 19.94 0.65
CA ARG A 112 -5.47 21.37 0.36
C ARG A 112 -6.09 21.83 -0.96
N LYS A 113 -6.46 20.89 -1.86
CA LYS A 113 -7.10 21.23 -3.13
C LYS A 113 -8.54 21.72 -2.91
N PRO A 114 -9.03 22.75 -3.64
CA PRO A 114 -10.45 23.12 -3.64
C PRO A 114 -11.31 21.94 -4.10
N THR A 115 -12.50 21.80 -3.50
CA THR A 115 -13.40 20.65 -3.80
C THR A 115 -13.83 20.60 -5.26
N GLU A 116 -14.02 21.75 -5.88
CA GLU A 116 -14.47 21.88 -7.30
C GLU A 116 -13.39 21.41 -8.30
N SER A 117 -12.12 21.39 -7.92
CA SER A 117 -10.98 21.01 -8.77
C SER A 117 -10.48 19.59 -8.52
N LEU A 118 -11.25 18.74 -7.82
CA LEU A 118 -10.83 17.38 -7.53
C LEU A 118 -11.00 16.49 -8.76
N ASP A 119 -9.91 15.85 -9.15
CA ASP A 119 -9.89 14.70 -10.05
C ASP A 119 -10.23 13.40 -9.31
N ALA A 120 -10.42 12.31 -10.03
CA ALA A 120 -10.73 11.00 -9.46
C ALA A 120 -9.70 10.57 -8.42
N TYR A 121 -8.42 10.82 -8.68
CA TYR A 121 -7.33 10.45 -7.77
C TYR A 121 -7.36 11.27 -6.47
N ALA A 122 -7.65 12.57 -6.57
CA ALA A 122 -7.76 13.40 -5.37
C ALA A 122 -8.98 13.04 -4.51
N LEU A 123 -10.11 12.64 -5.13
CA LEU A 123 -11.28 12.09 -4.43
C LEU A 123 -10.92 10.78 -3.72
N TYR A 124 -10.22 9.88 -4.40
CA TYR A 124 -9.73 8.63 -3.84
C TYR A 124 -8.82 8.88 -2.61
N LEU A 125 -7.87 9.80 -2.69
CA LEU A 125 -6.98 10.15 -1.58
C LEU A 125 -7.74 10.75 -0.38
N ARG A 126 -8.75 11.57 -0.62
CA ARG A 126 -9.64 12.07 0.45
C ARG A 126 -10.43 10.94 1.10
N GLY A 127 -10.89 9.97 0.30
CA GLY A 127 -11.51 8.76 0.82
C GLY A 127 -10.57 7.97 1.75
N LEU A 128 -9.31 7.78 1.35
CA LEU A 128 -8.29 7.15 2.21
C LEU A 128 -8.08 7.92 3.51
N ALA A 129 -8.01 9.26 3.44
CA ALA A 129 -7.87 10.10 4.63
C ALA A 129 -9.03 9.93 5.64
N ARG A 130 -10.23 9.65 5.13
CA ARG A 130 -11.39 9.35 5.97
C ARG A 130 -11.27 7.96 6.60
N LEU A 131 -10.92 6.94 5.84
CA LEU A 131 -10.75 5.57 6.37
C LEU A 131 -9.77 5.49 7.54
N TYR A 132 -8.72 6.30 7.54
CA TYR A 132 -7.74 6.35 8.65
C TYR A 132 -8.31 6.88 9.97
N GLN A 133 -9.54 7.39 10.00
CA GLN A 133 -10.21 7.82 11.23
C GLN A 133 -10.89 6.66 11.98
N PHE A 134 -11.04 5.49 11.35
CA PHE A 134 -11.55 4.26 11.95
C PHE A 134 -12.87 4.42 12.72
N ASN A 135 -13.85 5.12 12.15
CA ASN A 135 -15.20 5.23 12.68
C ASN A 135 -16.25 5.12 11.57
N ARG A 136 -17.51 4.92 11.96
CA ARG A 136 -18.62 4.67 11.04
C ARG A 136 -18.85 5.85 10.08
N GLU A 137 -18.93 7.06 10.60
CA GLU A 137 -19.22 8.27 9.84
C GLU A 137 -18.14 8.52 8.77
N ALA A 138 -16.88 8.30 9.14
CA ALA A 138 -15.75 8.44 8.24
C ALA A 138 -15.73 7.33 7.17
N ASN A 139 -16.12 6.11 7.50
CA ASN A 139 -16.27 5.02 6.54
C ASN A 139 -17.37 5.31 5.51
N ASP A 140 -18.52 5.82 5.97
CA ASP A 140 -19.65 6.19 5.10
C ASP A 140 -19.28 7.37 4.17
N GLU A 141 -18.50 8.33 4.67
CA GLU A 141 -17.98 9.42 3.84
C GLU A 141 -16.92 8.95 2.85
N ALA A 142 -16.02 8.06 3.26
CA ALA A 142 -15.03 7.46 2.39
C ALA A 142 -15.69 6.70 1.23
N LEU A 143 -16.72 5.91 1.52
CA LEU A 143 -17.50 5.19 0.51
C LEU A 143 -18.09 6.15 -0.53
N ARG A 144 -18.69 7.28 -0.09
CA ARG A 144 -19.22 8.31 -1.02
C ARG A 144 -18.10 8.90 -1.91
N LEU A 145 -16.93 9.18 -1.33
CA LEU A 145 -15.80 9.72 -2.08
C LEU A 145 -15.26 8.73 -3.09
N PHE A 146 -15.25 7.43 -2.79
CA PHE A 146 -14.85 6.42 -3.76
C PHE A 146 -15.86 6.26 -4.88
N TYR A 147 -17.17 6.35 -4.62
CA TYR A 147 -18.16 6.40 -5.67
C TYR A 147 -18.00 7.65 -6.56
N SER A 148 -17.76 8.81 -5.97
CA SER A 148 -17.47 10.03 -6.75
C SER A 148 -16.19 9.91 -7.58
N ALA A 149 -15.18 9.18 -7.09
CA ALA A 149 -13.98 8.87 -7.87
C ALA A 149 -14.30 7.96 -9.07
N ILE A 150 -15.16 6.95 -8.88
CA ILE A 150 -15.64 6.04 -9.93
C ILE A 150 -16.46 6.80 -10.98
N GLU A 151 -17.31 7.74 -10.57
CA GLU A 151 -18.07 8.59 -11.50
C GLU A 151 -17.16 9.48 -12.36
N ARG A 152 -16.06 9.98 -11.79
CA ARG A 152 -15.07 10.80 -12.50
C ARG A 152 -14.17 10.00 -13.44
N ASP A 153 -13.81 8.79 -13.03
CA ASP A 153 -12.99 7.87 -13.80
C ASP A 153 -13.53 6.44 -13.63
N PRO A 154 -14.40 5.99 -14.56
CA PRO A 154 -14.99 4.65 -14.53
C PRO A 154 -13.99 3.50 -14.71
N ASP A 155 -12.75 3.79 -15.08
CA ASP A 155 -11.69 2.80 -15.26
C ASP A 155 -10.70 2.75 -14.07
N PHE A 156 -10.98 3.49 -12.99
CA PHE A 156 -10.14 3.54 -11.80
C PHE A 156 -10.35 2.31 -10.90
N ALA A 157 -9.66 1.21 -11.19
CA ALA A 157 -9.78 -0.08 -10.51
C ALA A 157 -9.70 0.00 -8.98
N CYS A 158 -8.74 0.76 -8.44
CA CYS A 158 -8.55 0.89 -7.00
C CYS A 158 -9.72 1.57 -6.29
N ALA A 159 -10.46 2.47 -6.95
CA ALA A 159 -11.64 3.10 -6.37
C ALA A 159 -12.78 2.09 -6.16
N TYR A 160 -13.01 1.19 -7.12
CA TYR A 160 -13.95 0.07 -6.96
C TYR A 160 -13.54 -0.87 -5.82
N GLY A 161 -12.27 -1.25 -5.76
CA GLY A 161 -11.73 -2.10 -4.69
C GLY A 161 -11.89 -1.44 -3.31
N ARG A 162 -11.65 -0.14 -3.20
CA ARG A 162 -11.83 0.61 -1.94
C ARG A 162 -13.29 0.71 -1.54
N ALA A 163 -14.20 0.97 -2.48
CA ALA A 163 -15.63 0.94 -2.20
C ALA A 163 -16.06 -0.44 -1.66
N ALA A 164 -15.60 -1.54 -2.26
CA ALA A 164 -15.85 -2.88 -1.74
C ALA A 164 -15.26 -3.09 -0.34
N SER A 165 -14.05 -2.56 -0.06
CA SER A 165 -13.42 -2.67 1.27
C SER A 165 -14.17 -1.89 2.35
N CYS A 166 -14.82 -0.75 2.04
CA CYS A 166 -15.63 -0.02 3.01
C CYS A 166 -16.80 -0.87 3.54
N TYR A 167 -17.43 -1.67 2.70
CA TYR A 167 -18.46 -2.62 3.14
C TYR A 167 -17.89 -3.72 4.04
N ALA A 168 -16.67 -4.20 3.72
CA ALA A 168 -15.98 -5.18 4.55
C ALA A 168 -15.65 -4.61 5.93
N ASP A 169 -15.14 -3.38 5.98
CA ASP A 169 -14.81 -2.69 7.24
C ASP A 169 -16.08 -2.44 8.04
N ALA A 170 -17.17 -1.96 7.41
CA ALA A 170 -18.46 -1.79 8.07
C ALA A 170 -18.98 -3.08 8.68
N LYS A 171 -18.82 -4.22 8.00
CA LYS A 171 -19.20 -5.52 8.54
C LYS A 171 -18.28 -6.00 9.66
N ALA A 172 -16.95 -5.81 9.49
CA ALA A 172 -15.96 -6.22 10.48
C ALA A 172 -16.13 -5.50 11.82
N PHE A 173 -16.50 -4.22 11.78
CA PHE A 173 -16.70 -3.39 12.97
C PHE A 173 -18.15 -3.26 13.43
N GLY A 174 -19.08 -3.99 12.80
CA GLY A 174 -20.50 -3.98 13.16
C GLY A 174 -21.23 -2.66 12.83
N TRP A 175 -20.75 -1.91 11.85
CA TRP A 175 -21.36 -0.64 11.41
C TRP A 175 -22.38 -0.81 10.30
N ASN A 176 -22.42 -1.97 9.67
CA ASN A 176 -23.30 -2.24 8.53
C ASN A 176 -24.78 -2.23 8.93
N SER A 177 -25.63 -1.86 7.97
CA SER A 177 -27.09 -1.86 8.14
C SER A 177 -27.71 -3.24 7.95
N GLY A 178 -26.95 -4.23 7.48
CA GLY A 178 -27.47 -5.57 7.09
C GLY A 178 -28.35 -5.51 5.84
N ALA A 179 -28.15 -4.51 4.99
CA ALA A 179 -28.95 -4.35 3.78
C ALA A 179 -28.82 -5.56 2.83
N ALA A 180 -29.95 -6.07 2.34
CA ALA A 180 -30.00 -7.27 1.51
C ALA A 180 -29.21 -7.17 0.19
N ASN A 181 -28.91 -5.98 -0.27
CA ASN A 181 -28.18 -5.73 -1.52
C ASN A 181 -26.66 -5.56 -1.34
N GLU A 182 -26.13 -5.58 -0.10
CA GLU A 182 -24.69 -5.39 0.15
C GLU A 182 -23.84 -6.45 -0.56
N ILE A 183 -24.27 -7.71 -0.52
CA ILE A 183 -23.55 -8.82 -1.17
C ILE A 183 -23.47 -8.61 -2.68
N SER A 184 -24.58 -8.26 -3.33
CA SER A 184 -24.61 -8.04 -4.78
C SER A 184 -23.78 -6.83 -5.18
N GLU A 185 -23.80 -5.78 -4.38
CA GLU A 185 -23.03 -4.57 -4.64
C GLU A 185 -21.51 -4.79 -4.48
N VAL A 186 -21.11 -5.45 -3.39
CA VAL A 186 -19.69 -5.81 -3.18
C VAL A 186 -19.19 -6.73 -4.30
N THR A 187 -20.01 -7.71 -4.70
CA THR A 187 -19.65 -8.61 -5.80
C THR A 187 -19.48 -7.84 -7.11
N ARG A 188 -20.37 -6.90 -7.40
CA ARG A 188 -20.28 -6.02 -8.59
C ARG A 188 -19.02 -5.17 -8.58
N LEU A 189 -18.74 -4.50 -7.44
CA LEU A 189 -17.57 -3.66 -7.25
C LEU A 189 -16.27 -4.47 -7.37
N ALA A 190 -16.18 -5.61 -6.69
CA ALA A 190 -15.02 -6.49 -6.74
C ALA A 190 -14.76 -7.03 -8.16
N LYS A 191 -15.82 -7.47 -8.85
CA LYS A 191 -15.71 -7.93 -10.23
C LYS A 191 -15.16 -6.84 -11.15
N ARG A 192 -15.70 -5.62 -11.04
CA ARG A 192 -15.24 -4.51 -11.87
C ARG A 192 -13.80 -4.10 -11.53
N ALA A 193 -13.42 -4.07 -10.25
CA ALA A 193 -12.04 -3.82 -9.84
C ALA A 193 -11.06 -4.84 -10.40
N VAL A 194 -11.42 -6.13 -10.41
CA VAL A 194 -10.58 -7.22 -10.95
C VAL A 194 -10.47 -7.14 -12.48
N GLU A 195 -11.57 -6.82 -13.18
CA GLU A 195 -11.57 -6.66 -14.64
C GLU A 195 -10.62 -5.54 -15.09
N LEU A 196 -10.70 -4.38 -14.42
CA LEU A 196 -9.89 -3.21 -14.72
C LEU A 196 -8.46 -3.32 -14.23
N GLY A 197 -8.26 -3.90 -13.04
CA GLY A 197 -7.00 -3.97 -12.31
C GLY A 197 -6.43 -5.38 -12.21
N LYS A 198 -6.55 -6.22 -13.26
CA LYS A 198 -6.09 -7.61 -13.25
C LYS A 198 -4.61 -7.78 -12.88
N ASP A 199 -3.78 -6.77 -13.12
CA ASP A 199 -2.36 -6.72 -12.80
C ASP A 199 -2.03 -5.66 -11.74
N ASP A 200 -3.04 -5.20 -11.01
CA ASP A 200 -2.89 -4.28 -9.88
C ASP A 200 -3.10 -5.01 -8.56
N ALA A 201 -1.99 -5.25 -7.84
CA ALA A 201 -2.02 -5.95 -6.55
C ALA A 201 -2.97 -5.29 -5.54
N THR A 202 -3.08 -3.94 -5.55
CA THR A 202 -3.96 -3.22 -4.62
C THR A 202 -5.42 -3.48 -4.94
N ALA A 203 -5.81 -3.39 -6.22
CA ALA A 203 -7.19 -3.66 -6.64
C ALA A 203 -7.62 -5.09 -6.31
N LEU A 204 -6.72 -6.07 -6.54
CA LEU A 204 -6.98 -7.48 -6.23
C LEU A 204 -7.15 -7.74 -4.72
N VAL A 205 -6.26 -7.18 -3.88
CA VAL A 205 -6.35 -7.33 -2.41
C VAL A 205 -7.67 -6.77 -1.87
N LEU A 206 -8.02 -5.56 -2.30
CA LEU A 206 -9.23 -4.88 -1.83
C LEU A 206 -10.51 -5.61 -2.25
N SER A 207 -10.51 -6.14 -3.48
CA SER A 207 -11.61 -6.97 -3.99
C SER A 207 -11.76 -8.26 -3.19
N GLY A 208 -10.65 -8.97 -2.96
CA GLY A 208 -10.63 -10.18 -2.15
C GLY A 208 -11.10 -9.91 -0.72
N TRP A 209 -10.67 -8.81 -0.11
CA TRP A 209 -11.12 -8.42 1.23
C TRP A 209 -12.62 -8.18 1.30
N GLY A 210 -13.19 -7.44 0.33
CA GLY A 210 -14.64 -7.25 0.23
C GLY A 210 -15.41 -8.56 0.09
N LEU A 211 -14.98 -9.43 -0.83
CA LEU A 211 -15.63 -10.73 -1.07
C LEU A 211 -15.58 -11.65 0.14
N ALA A 212 -14.44 -11.72 0.84
CA ALA A 212 -14.29 -12.54 2.03
C ALA A 212 -15.25 -12.14 3.15
N TYR A 213 -15.27 -10.84 3.49
CA TYR A 213 -16.09 -10.35 4.60
C TYR A 213 -17.58 -10.33 4.30
N VAL A 214 -17.97 -9.87 3.10
CA VAL A 214 -19.37 -9.60 2.77
C VAL A 214 -20.02 -10.78 2.09
N ALA A 215 -19.41 -11.29 1.01
CA ALA A 215 -19.96 -12.40 0.23
C ALA A 215 -19.63 -13.79 0.84
N ARG A 216 -18.68 -13.87 1.76
CA ARG A 216 -18.17 -15.12 2.36
C ARG A 216 -17.51 -16.06 1.35
N ASP A 217 -17.07 -15.55 0.22
CA ASP A 217 -16.39 -16.30 -0.82
C ASP A 217 -14.88 -16.35 -0.54
N LEU A 218 -14.49 -17.19 0.42
CA LEU A 218 -13.10 -17.27 0.90
C LEU A 218 -12.15 -17.85 -0.15
N GLU A 219 -12.60 -18.74 -1.01
CA GLU A 219 -11.75 -19.38 -2.03
C GLU A 219 -11.37 -18.37 -3.12
N VAL A 220 -12.36 -17.64 -3.67
CA VAL A 220 -12.11 -16.59 -4.64
C VAL A 220 -11.26 -15.48 -4.02
N ALA A 221 -11.57 -15.06 -2.80
CA ALA A 221 -10.81 -14.04 -2.08
C ALA A 221 -9.34 -14.45 -1.88
N ALA A 222 -9.09 -15.67 -1.43
CA ALA A 222 -7.72 -16.20 -1.27
C ALA A 222 -6.96 -16.22 -2.60
N GLY A 223 -7.59 -16.66 -3.68
CA GLY A 223 -6.98 -16.67 -5.02
C GLY A 223 -6.59 -15.28 -5.51
N LEU A 224 -7.45 -14.27 -5.30
CA LEU A 224 -7.15 -12.88 -5.65
C LEU A 224 -5.98 -12.31 -4.84
N ILE A 225 -5.96 -12.58 -3.54
CA ILE A 225 -4.92 -12.09 -2.63
C ILE A 225 -3.58 -12.81 -2.91
N ASP A 226 -3.59 -14.11 -3.16
CA ASP A 226 -2.38 -14.85 -3.53
C ASP A 226 -1.80 -14.34 -4.86
N ARG A 227 -2.65 -14.03 -5.83
CA ARG A 227 -2.22 -13.38 -7.08
C ARG A 227 -1.64 -11.99 -6.81
N ALA A 228 -2.22 -11.21 -5.91
CA ALA A 228 -1.68 -9.90 -5.53
C ALA A 228 -0.28 -10.01 -4.89
N ILE A 229 -0.05 -11.02 -4.05
CA ILE A 229 1.27 -11.32 -3.47
C ILE A 229 2.29 -11.67 -4.57
N MET A 230 1.89 -12.47 -5.56
CA MET A 230 2.76 -12.79 -6.70
C MET A 230 3.11 -11.56 -7.54
N LEU A 231 2.17 -10.67 -7.79
CA LEU A 231 2.39 -9.42 -8.53
C LEU A 231 3.28 -8.44 -7.77
N ASN A 232 3.07 -8.33 -6.46
CA ASN A 232 3.84 -7.44 -5.60
C ASN A 232 4.11 -8.06 -4.22
N SER A 233 5.21 -8.78 -4.10
CA SER A 233 5.66 -9.39 -2.86
C SER A 233 6.09 -8.39 -1.77
N ASN A 234 6.16 -7.08 -2.09
CA ASN A 234 6.46 -6.01 -1.16
C ASN A 234 5.20 -5.28 -0.65
N SER A 235 4.01 -5.75 -1.02
CA SER A 235 2.75 -5.21 -0.52
C SER A 235 2.44 -5.75 0.88
N ALA A 236 2.72 -4.97 1.94
CA ALA A 236 2.37 -5.33 3.31
C ALA A 236 0.87 -5.64 3.46
N GLY A 237 -0.01 -4.86 2.77
CA GLY A 237 -1.45 -5.08 2.77
C GLY A 237 -1.86 -6.44 2.17
N ALA A 238 -1.18 -6.90 1.12
CA ALA A 238 -1.45 -8.22 0.53
C ALA A 238 -1.09 -9.36 1.50
N TRP A 239 0.05 -9.26 2.15
CA TRP A 239 0.46 -10.24 3.16
C TRP A 239 -0.46 -10.23 4.39
N PHE A 240 -0.89 -9.04 4.83
CA PHE A 240 -1.85 -8.90 5.93
C PHE A 240 -3.18 -9.58 5.61
N CYS A 241 -3.81 -9.22 4.49
CA CYS A 241 -5.08 -9.83 4.09
C CYS A 241 -4.92 -11.33 3.82
N GLY A 242 -3.78 -11.73 3.24
CA GLY A 242 -3.45 -13.14 3.02
C GLY A 242 -3.29 -13.94 4.31
N GLY A 243 -2.77 -13.32 5.37
CA GLY A 243 -2.73 -13.92 6.71
C GLY A 243 -4.13 -14.22 7.24
N TRP A 244 -5.06 -13.27 7.13
CA TRP A 244 -6.45 -13.50 7.52
C TRP A 244 -7.15 -14.57 6.68
N MET A 245 -6.90 -14.61 5.36
CA MET A 245 -7.46 -15.68 4.51
C MET A 245 -6.99 -17.05 4.98
N LYS A 246 -5.69 -17.21 5.25
CA LYS A 246 -5.14 -18.48 5.76
C LYS A 246 -5.70 -18.85 7.11
N ASN A 247 -5.89 -17.89 8.01
CA ASN A 247 -6.50 -18.13 9.30
C ASN A 247 -7.95 -18.61 9.17
N TRP A 248 -8.76 -17.99 8.32
CA TRP A 248 -10.17 -18.38 8.11
C TRP A 248 -10.33 -19.70 7.36
N LEU A 249 -9.35 -20.09 6.57
CA LEU A 249 -9.29 -21.40 5.91
C LEU A 249 -8.76 -22.51 6.82
N GLY A 250 -8.44 -22.20 8.10
CA GLY A 250 -7.95 -23.20 9.06
C GLY A 250 -6.45 -23.54 8.90
N GLU A 251 -5.67 -22.65 8.31
CA GLU A 251 -4.23 -22.80 8.09
C GLU A 251 -3.40 -21.83 9.00
N PRO A 252 -3.45 -21.98 10.35
CA PRO A 252 -2.87 -20.98 11.26
C PRO A 252 -1.35 -20.82 11.13
N GLY A 253 -0.61 -21.88 10.80
CA GLY A 253 0.82 -21.83 10.56
C GLY A 253 1.17 -20.89 9.39
N ALA A 254 0.51 -21.04 8.25
CA ALA A 254 0.66 -20.18 7.10
C ALA A 254 0.20 -18.74 7.37
N ALA A 255 -0.82 -18.55 8.21
CA ALA A 255 -1.29 -17.23 8.64
C ALA A 255 -0.20 -16.48 9.42
N ILE A 256 0.47 -17.14 10.38
CA ILE A 256 1.55 -16.57 11.19
C ILE A 256 2.71 -16.12 10.29
N GLU A 257 3.12 -16.93 9.33
CA GLU A 257 4.19 -16.59 8.38
C GLU A 257 3.83 -15.34 7.55
N ARG A 258 2.58 -15.26 7.06
CA ARG A 258 2.09 -14.11 6.29
C ARG A 258 2.04 -12.84 7.14
N PHE A 259 1.55 -12.92 8.37
CA PHE A 259 1.55 -11.77 9.30
C PHE A 259 2.97 -11.32 9.64
N ALA A 260 3.88 -12.26 9.90
CA ALA A 260 5.29 -11.93 10.14
C ALA A 260 5.91 -11.20 8.93
N ARG A 261 5.55 -11.59 7.70
CA ARG A 261 6.00 -10.90 6.49
C ARG A 261 5.40 -9.50 6.38
N ALA A 262 4.10 -9.34 6.65
CA ALA A 262 3.44 -8.04 6.65
C ALA A 262 4.07 -7.06 7.65
N MET A 263 4.37 -7.52 8.87
CA MET A 263 5.02 -6.72 9.91
C MET A 263 6.44 -6.29 9.54
N ARG A 264 7.20 -7.15 8.85
CA ARG A 264 8.54 -6.77 8.37
C ARG A 264 8.48 -5.68 7.29
N LEU A 265 7.50 -5.78 6.37
CA LEU A 265 7.33 -4.83 5.28
C LEU A 265 6.78 -3.47 5.74
N ASN A 266 5.97 -3.44 6.77
CA ASN A 266 5.44 -2.19 7.34
C ASN A 266 5.37 -2.29 8.87
N PRO A 267 6.48 -2.04 9.58
CA PRO A 267 6.53 -2.17 11.04
C PRO A 267 5.70 -1.11 11.79
N LEU A 268 5.28 -0.04 11.11
CA LEU A 268 4.44 1.03 11.66
C LEU A 268 2.98 0.93 11.23
N ASP A 269 2.55 -0.19 10.63
CA ASP A 269 1.16 -0.38 10.25
C ASP A 269 0.24 -0.27 11.47
N PRO A 270 -0.77 0.63 11.46
CA PRO A 270 -1.69 0.80 12.59
C PRO A 270 -2.49 -0.47 12.92
N ARG A 271 -2.59 -1.41 11.98
CA ARG A 271 -3.25 -2.72 12.17
C ARG A 271 -2.35 -3.76 12.84
N MET A 272 -1.12 -3.38 13.24
CA MET A 272 -0.15 -4.32 13.82
C MET A 272 -0.68 -5.03 15.08
N SER A 273 -1.53 -4.37 15.87
CA SER A 273 -2.18 -4.98 17.02
C SER A 273 -3.01 -6.21 16.63
N SER A 274 -3.72 -6.16 15.50
CA SER A 274 -4.50 -7.28 14.98
C SER A 274 -3.66 -8.40 14.37
N MET A 275 -2.40 -8.13 14.00
CA MET A 275 -1.46 -9.15 13.50
C MET A 275 -0.77 -9.92 14.64
N ARG A 276 -0.65 -9.32 15.83
CA ARG A 276 -0.03 -9.92 17.01
C ARG A 276 -0.98 -10.80 17.80
N VAL A 277 -2.21 -10.95 17.34
CA VAL A 277 -3.18 -11.79 18.01
C VAL A 277 -2.66 -13.23 17.97
N GLU A 278 -2.48 -13.81 19.16
CA GLU A 278 -2.39 -15.25 19.33
C GLU A 278 -3.53 -15.91 18.55
N PRO A 279 -3.36 -17.10 17.99
CA PRO A 279 -4.32 -17.67 17.08
C PRO A 279 -5.72 -17.62 17.71
N LEU A 280 -6.52 -16.65 17.29
CA LEU A 280 -7.90 -16.51 17.68
C LEU A 280 -8.67 -17.69 17.09
N MET A 281 -8.63 -18.81 17.81
CA MET A 281 -9.37 -20.05 17.49
C MET A 281 -10.88 -19.91 17.65
N HIS A 282 -11.43 -18.70 17.87
CA HIS A 282 -12.84 -18.55 18.22
C HIS A 282 -13.52 -17.31 17.64
N VAL A 283 -13.63 -17.19 16.33
CA VAL A 283 -14.53 -16.18 15.74
C VAL A 283 -15.66 -16.76 14.88
N PHE A 284 -15.74 -18.08 14.73
CA PHE A 284 -16.83 -18.74 13.98
C PHE A 284 -17.24 -20.05 14.66
N SER A 285 -17.72 -20.00 15.91
CA SER A 285 -18.61 -21.00 16.47
C SER A 285 -20.05 -20.48 16.49
#